data_90818b269e57a829efadd1fa1004fe01
#
_entry.id   90818b269e57a829efadd1fa1004fe01
#
_cell.length_a   1.000
_cell.length_b   1.000
_cell.length_c   1.000
_cell.angle_alpha   90.00
_cell.angle_beta   90.00
_cell.angle_gamma   90.00
#
_symmetry.space_group_name_H-M   'P 1'
#
loop_
_entity.id
_entity.type
_entity.pdbx_description
1 polymer ?
#
loop_
_entity_poly.entity_id
_entity_poly.type
_entity_poly.pdbx_seq_one_letter_code
_entity_poly.pdbx_strand_id
1 'polypeptide(L)'
;VNAGTQHNVIPDKCTMLVDIRTNEFYDNEEVYEFIRQHLKSEVKAHSFRLKSSRIDPEHPLIRKCVAMGMKPFGSPTLSDQALMHFPSFKLGPGESSRSHSANEFIRISEIRDAIAKYETLLDGAAI
;
A
#
# COMPACT_ATOMS: atom_id res chain seq x y z
N VAL A 1 -15.93 8.29 -13.55
CA VAL A 1 -16.55 9.56 -14.00
C VAL A 1 -18.01 9.31 -14.30
N ASN A 2 -18.86 10.18 -13.81
CA ASN A 2 -20.29 10.19 -14.09
C ASN A 2 -20.71 11.58 -14.54
N ALA A 3 -21.25 11.71 -15.77
CA ALA A 3 -21.62 12.98 -16.35
C ALA A 3 -22.82 12.81 -17.31
N GLY A 4 -23.91 13.49 -17.00
CA GLY A 4 -25.12 13.49 -17.83
C GLY A 4 -25.92 12.19 -17.78
N THR A 5 -27.10 12.27 -18.40
CA THR A 5 -28.09 11.18 -18.45
C THR A 5 -28.45 10.79 -19.88
N GLN A 6 -28.11 11.63 -20.87
CA GLN A 6 -28.44 11.42 -22.27
C GLN A 6 -27.23 11.74 -23.16
N HIS A 7 -27.10 11.01 -24.27
CA HIS A 7 -25.94 11.10 -25.16
C HIS A 7 -25.89 12.38 -26.03
N ASN A 8 -26.99 13.12 -26.13
CA ASN A 8 -27.14 14.32 -26.96
C ASN A 8 -27.33 15.61 -26.15
N VAL A 9 -27.08 15.56 -24.85
CA VAL A 9 -27.21 16.72 -23.95
C VAL A 9 -25.88 16.97 -23.24
N ILE A 10 -25.44 18.24 -23.26
CA ILE A 10 -24.26 18.63 -22.49
C ILE A 10 -24.60 18.53 -21.00
N PRO A 11 -23.83 17.77 -20.21
CA PRO A 11 -24.07 17.62 -18.80
C PRO A 11 -23.93 18.94 -18.02
N ASP A 12 -24.87 19.23 -17.17
CA ASP A 12 -24.81 20.31 -16.19
C ASP A 12 -23.91 19.98 -15.00
N LYS A 13 -23.69 18.69 -14.74
CA LYS A 13 -22.87 18.18 -13.66
C LYS A 13 -22.00 17.01 -14.10
N CYS A 14 -20.74 17.06 -13.68
CA CYS A 14 -19.79 15.96 -13.83
C CYS A 14 -19.20 15.62 -12.47
N THR A 15 -19.23 14.36 -12.09
CA THR A 15 -18.61 13.85 -10.86
C THR A 15 -17.55 12.82 -11.19
N MET A 16 -16.44 12.87 -10.46
CA MET A 16 -15.33 11.94 -10.60
C MET A 16 -14.93 11.44 -9.21
N LEU A 17 -14.83 10.14 -9.07
CA LEU A 17 -14.20 9.50 -7.91
C LEU A 17 -12.75 9.21 -8.25
N VAL A 18 -11.86 9.62 -7.37
CA VAL A 18 -10.40 9.42 -7.52
C VAL A 18 -9.89 8.67 -6.30
N ASP A 19 -9.14 7.59 -6.51
CA ASP A 19 -8.38 6.90 -5.48
C ASP A 19 -6.95 7.45 -5.50
N ILE A 20 -6.53 8.03 -4.37
CA ILE A 20 -5.19 8.60 -4.21
C ILE A 20 -4.49 7.84 -3.11
N ARG A 21 -3.31 7.31 -3.43
CA ARG A 21 -2.46 6.60 -2.48
C ARG A 21 -1.22 7.43 -2.23
N THR A 22 -1.11 7.90 -0.99
CA THR A 22 0.04 8.67 -0.54
C THR A 22 1.22 7.75 -0.23
N ASN A 23 2.40 8.31 -0.23
CA ASN A 23 3.61 7.67 0.28
C ASN A 23 3.90 8.14 1.72
N GLU A 24 5.03 7.73 2.26
CA GLU A 24 5.44 8.04 3.63
C GLU A 24 5.84 9.51 3.87
N PHE A 25 5.90 10.33 2.83
CA PHE A 25 6.32 11.74 2.91
C PHE A 25 5.13 12.70 2.99
N TYR A 26 3.93 12.24 2.68
CA TYR A 26 2.73 13.08 2.63
C TYR A 26 1.57 12.40 3.36
N ASP A 27 0.90 13.16 4.21
CA ASP A 27 -0.35 12.73 4.83
C ASP A 27 -1.53 12.85 3.85
N ASN A 28 -2.56 12.06 4.04
CA ASN A 28 -3.77 12.09 3.21
C ASN A 28 -4.47 13.45 3.27
N GLU A 29 -4.49 14.06 4.45
CA GLU A 29 -5.08 15.37 4.70
C GLU A 29 -4.31 16.48 3.99
N GLU A 30 -2.98 16.43 3.99
CA GLU A 30 -2.13 17.39 3.27
C GLU A 30 -2.37 17.32 1.75
N VAL A 31 -2.44 16.11 1.20
CA VAL A 31 -2.71 15.91 -0.23
C VAL A 31 -4.12 16.37 -0.60
N TYR A 32 -5.12 16.12 0.25
CA TYR A 32 -6.47 16.63 0.06
C TYR A 32 -6.51 18.17 0.00
N GLU A 33 -5.87 18.83 0.97
CA GLU A 33 -5.82 20.30 1.01
C GLU A 33 -5.08 20.88 -0.20
N PHE A 34 -3.99 20.26 -0.62
CA PHE A 34 -3.29 20.64 -1.85
C PHE A 34 -4.22 20.58 -3.07
N ILE A 35 -4.93 19.48 -3.25
CA ILE A 35 -5.86 19.30 -4.37
C ILE A 35 -6.99 20.31 -4.31
N ARG A 36 -7.59 20.52 -3.15
CA ARG A 36 -8.68 21.47 -2.93
C ARG A 36 -8.29 22.90 -3.30
N GLN A 37 -7.05 23.28 -3.02
CA GLN A 37 -6.54 24.63 -3.34
C GLN A 37 -6.23 24.82 -4.82
N HIS A 38 -5.92 23.76 -5.56
CA HIS A 38 -5.49 23.85 -6.96
C HIS A 38 -6.58 23.51 -7.97
N LEU A 39 -7.72 23.01 -7.53
CA LEU A 39 -8.87 22.73 -8.41
C LEU A 39 -9.96 23.78 -8.24
N LYS A 40 -10.59 24.13 -9.36
CA LYS A 40 -11.77 25.03 -9.39
C LYS A 40 -13.08 24.28 -9.06
N SER A 41 -13.07 22.96 -9.13
CA SER A 41 -14.22 22.12 -8.83
C SER A 41 -14.41 21.95 -7.31
N GLU A 42 -15.62 21.61 -6.90
CA GLU A 42 -15.86 21.17 -5.53
C GLU A 42 -15.14 19.84 -5.28
N VAL A 43 -14.32 19.79 -4.22
CA VAL A 43 -13.59 18.61 -3.81
C VAL A 43 -14.08 18.15 -2.44
N LYS A 44 -14.45 16.87 -2.33
CA LYS A 44 -14.88 16.25 -1.08
C LYS A 44 -14.06 15.00 -0.81
N ALA A 45 -13.47 14.90 0.36
CA ALA A 45 -12.82 13.67 0.79
C ALA A 45 -13.87 12.60 1.13
N HIS A 46 -13.63 11.38 0.67
CA HIS A 46 -14.44 10.23 1.04
C HIS A 46 -13.95 9.61 2.35
N SER A 47 -12.64 9.46 2.51
CA SER A 47 -12.01 8.89 3.70
C SER A 47 -10.52 9.21 3.72
N PHE A 48 -9.96 9.38 4.93
CA PHE A 48 -8.52 9.49 5.21
C PHE A 48 -7.98 8.28 5.98
N ARG A 49 -8.80 7.23 6.12
CA ARG A 49 -8.52 6.10 7.02
C ARG A 49 -7.32 5.26 6.64
N LEU A 50 -7.08 5.06 5.35
CA LEU A 50 -6.03 4.19 4.84
C LEU A 50 -4.77 5.02 4.61
N LYS A 51 -3.79 4.85 5.49
CA LYS A 51 -2.52 5.59 5.44
C LYS A 51 -1.40 4.73 4.84
N SER A 52 -0.36 5.40 4.33
CA SER A 52 0.89 4.71 3.99
C SER A 52 1.53 4.16 5.25
N SER A 53 2.32 3.10 5.12
CA SER A 53 3.04 2.47 6.22
C SER A 53 4.54 2.48 5.95
N ARG A 54 5.31 2.61 7.01
CA ARG A 54 6.77 2.73 6.96
C ARG A 54 7.38 2.02 8.16
N ILE A 55 8.60 1.53 7.97
CA ILE A 55 9.50 1.12 9.04
C ILE A 55 10.89 1.69 8.75
N ASP A 56 11.63 2.00 9.81
CA ASP A 56 13.03 2.46 9.68
C ASP A 56 13.88 1.35 9.04
N PRO A 57 14.66 1.64 8.00
CA PRO A 57 15.62 0.69 7.42
C PRO A 57 16.64 0.15 8.44
N GLU A 58 16.96 0.94 9.48
CA GLU A 58 17.89 0.53 10.55
C GLU A 58 17.22 -0.29 11.65
N HIS A 59 15.93 -0.54 11.56
CA HIS A 59 15.22 -1.39 12.52
C HIS A 59 15.85 -2.79 12.58
N PRO A 60 16.08 -3.37 13.77
CA PRO A 60 16.78 -4.65 13.92
C PRO A 60 16.25 -5.77 13.04
N LEU A 61 14.92 -5.90 12.91
CA LEU A 61 14.30 -6.89 12.03
C LEU A 61 14.61 -6.65 10.55
N ILE A 62 14.63 -5.40 10.10
CA ILE A 62 14.96 -5.07 8.70
C ILE A 62 16.41 -5.39 8.42
N ARG A 63 17.33 -4.99 9.30
CA ARG A 63 18.75 -5.34 9.18
C ARG A 63 18.97 -6.85 9.13
N LYS A 64 18.23 -7.61 9.96
CA LYS A 64 18.29 -9.07 9.96
C LYS A 64 17.76 -9.66 8.64
N CYS A 65 16.64 -9.14 8.11
CA CYS A 65 16.14 -9.53 6.79
C CYS A 65 17.18 -9.28 5.68
N VAL A 66 17.83 -8.12 5.68
CA VAL A 66 18.87 -7.78 4.71
C VAL A 66 20.09 -8.71 4.85
N ALA A 67 20.53 -9.01 6.08
CA ALA A 67 21.60 -9.96 6.34
C ALA A 67 21.26 -11.40 5.89
N MET A 68 19.97 -11.76 5.88
CA MET A 68 19.47 -13.02 5.32
C MET A 68 19.33 -12.99 3.78
N GLY A 69 19.77 -11.92 3.12
CA GLY A 69 19.75 -11.77 1.67
C GLY A 69 18.42 -11.27 1.08
N MET A 70 17.48 -10.81 1.92
CA MET A 70 16.24 -10.22 1.45
C MET A 70 16.47 -8.78 0.98
N LYS A 71 15.77 -8.38 -0.08
CA LYS A 71 15.86 -7.02 -0.62
C LYS A 71 14.58 -6.24 -0.29
N PRO A 72 14.66 -5.17 0.51
CA PRO A 72 13.51 -4.34 0.77
C PRO A 72 13.10 -3.58 -0.50
N PHE A 73 11.79 -3.37 -0.66
CA PHE A 73 11.22 -2.59 -1.75
C PHE A 73 9.92 -1.91 -1.32
N GLY A 74 9.60 -0.79 -1.94
CA GLY A 74 8.31 -0.12 -1.78
C GLY A 74 7.23 -0.79 -2.64
N SER A 75 6.01 -0.86 -2.13
CA SER A 75 4.88 -1.44 -2.85
C SER A 75 3.68 -0.47 -2.86
N PRO A 76 3.06 -0.20 -4.01
CA PRO A 76 1.86 0.61 -4.10
C PRO A 76 0.59 -0.16 -3.69
N THR A 77 0.72 -1.44 -3.34
CA THR A 77 -0.44 -2.26 -2.97
C THR A 77 -0.91 -1.94 -1.57
N LEU A 78 -2.21 -1.71 -1.45
CA LEU A 78 -2.87 -1.51 -0.17
C LEU A 78 -3.11 -2.87 0.52
N SER A 79 -2.99 -2.89 1.84
CA SER A 79 -3.28 -4.05 2.69
C SER A 79 -3.79 -3.59 4.05
N ASP A 80 -4.14 -4.52 4.92
CA ASP A 80 -4.53 -4.23 6.31
C ASP A 80 -3.47 -3.44 7.09
N GLN A 81 -2.23 -3.47 6.64
CA GLN A 81 -1.14 -2.64 7.16
C GLN A 81 -1.47 -1.13 7.14
N ALA A 82 -2.29 -0.67 6.18
CA ALA A 82 -2.75 0.71 6.11
C ALA A 82 -3.61 1.16 7.32
N LEU A 83 -4.06 0.20 8.14
CA LEU A 83 -4.79 0.43 9.39
C LEU A 83 -3.91 0.32 10.64
N MET A 84 -2.65 -0.03 10.47
CA MET A 84 -1.68 -0.16 11.57
C MET A 84 -1.01 1.20 11.79
N HIS A 85 -1.22 1.79 12.98
CA HIS A 85 -0.64 3.09 13.35
C HIS A 85 0.72 2.97 14.04
N PHE A 86 1.46 1.92 13.72
CA PHE A 86 2.82 1.66 14.23
C PHE A 86 3.74 1.26 13.08
N PRO A 87 5.08 1.42 13.24
CA PRO A 87 6.04 1.01 12.24
C PRO A 87 5.87 -0.45 11.86
N SER A 88 5.71 -0.74 10.58
CA SER A 88 5.44 -2.09 10.12
C SER A 88 5.97 -2.34 8.70
N PHE A 89 6.24 -3.58 8.38
CA PHE A 89 6.61 -4.03 7.04
C PHE A 89 5.89 -5.33 6.69
N LYS A 90 5.79 -5.61 5.40
CA LYS A 90 5.23 -6.86 4.89
C LYS A 90 6.33 -7.83 4.56
N LEU A 91 6.12 -9.08 4.92
CA LEU A 91 6.94 -10.20 4.54
C LEU A 91 6.02 -11.39 4.26
N GLY A 92 6.23 -12.08 3.15
CA GLY A 92 5.42 -13.23 2.78
C GLY A 92 6.16 -14.15 1.81
N PRO A 93 5.69 -15.40 1.66
CA PRO A 93 6.18 -16.32 0.65
C PRO A 93 5.74 -15.88 -0.76
N GLY A 94 6.46 -16.37 -1.77
CA GLY A 94 6.13 -16.14 -3.17
C GLY A 94 6.65 -14.81 -3.72
N GLU A 95 6.13 -14.43 -4.87
CA GLU A 95 6.54 -13.23 -5.60
C GLU A 95 5.35 -12.31 -5.85
N SER A 96 5.50 -11.02 -5.55
CA SER A 96 4.44 -10.01 -5.74
C SER A 96 3.98 -9.88 -7.18
N SER A 97 4.83 -10.22 -8.16
CA SER A 97 4.50 -10.19 -9.59
C SER A 97 3.42 -11.19 -10.00
N ARG A 98 3.16 -12.20 -9.19
CA ARG A 98 2.12 -13.21 -9.44
C ARG A 98 0.77 -12.79 -8.86
N SER A 99 0.75 -11.82 -7.97
CA SER A 99 -0.48 -11.33 -7.33
C SER A 99 -1.38 -10.62 -8.34
N HIS A 100 -2.69 -10.81 -8.21
CA HIS A 100 -3.71 -10.26 -9.11
C HIS A 100 -3.57 -10.66 -10.59
N SER A 101 -2.91 -11.78 -10.88
CA SER A 101 -2.81 -12.35 -12.21
C SER A 101 -3.85 -13.45 -12.46
N ALA A 102 -4.19 -13.68 -13.74
CA ALA A 102 -4.96 -14.86 -14.11
C ALA A 102 -4.16 -16.11 -13.74
N ASN A 103 -4.56 -17.06 -13.04
CA ASN A 103 -3.81 -18.21 -12.52
C ASN A 103 -2.76 -17.84 -11.45
N GLU A 104 -3.10 -16.92 -10.55
CA GLU A 104 -2.29 -16.64 -9.38
C GLU A 104 -1.97 -17.94 -8.62
N PHE A 105 -0.69 -18.14 -8.29
CA PHE A 105 -0.23 -19.35 -7.63
C PHE A 105 0.93 -19.08 -6.68
N ILE A 106 1.10 -19.98 -5.73
CA ILE A 106 2.28 -20.11 -4.88
C ILE A 106 2.78 -21.57 -4.91
N ARG A 107 4.09 -21.78 -4.87
CA ARG A 107 4.66 -23.11 -4.78
C ARG A 107 4.70 -23.57 -3.31
N ILE A 108 4.44 -24.84 -3.07
CA ILE A 108 4.53 -25.43 -1.72
C ILE A 108 5.94 -25.27 -1.13
N SER A 109 6.98 -25.35 -1.97
CA SER A 109 8.37 -25.09 -1.55
C SER A 109 8.55 -23.67 -1.01
N GLU A 110 7.95 -22.66 -1.64
CA GLU A 110 8.03 -21.27 -1.19
C GLU A 110 7.39 -21.07 0.19
N ILE A 111 6.31 -21.81 0.49
CA ILE A 111 5.68 -21.79 1.82
C ILE A 111 6.62 -22.42 2.85
N ARG A 112 7.22 -23.56 2.55
CA ARG A 112 8.17 -24.24 3.46
C ARG A 112 9.40 -23.39 3.73
N ASP A 113 9.96 -22.78 2.68
CA ASP A 113 11.12 -21.89 2.78
C ASP A 113 10.79 -20.64 3.62
N ALA A 114 9.56 -20.12 3.52
CA ALA A 114 9.12 -19.00 4.32
C ALA A 114 9.04 -19.34 5.81
N ILE A 115 8.54 -20.52 6.17
CA ILE A 115 8.50 -20.99 7.56
C ILE A 115 9.90 -20.96 8.16
N ALA A 116 10.88 -21.59 7.49
CA ALA A 116 12.27 -21.62 7.96
C ALA A 116 12.89 -20.22 8.05
N LYS A 117 12.54 -19.31 7.12
CA LYS A 117 12.98 -17.91 7.17
C LYS A 117 12.37 -17.16 8.35
N TYR A 118 11.09 -17.37 8.64
CA TYR A 118 10.44 -16.75 9.81
C TYR A 118 11.03 -17.25 11.12
N GLU A 119 11.27 -18.55 11.25
CA GLU A 119 11.95 -19.12 12.42
C GLU A 119 13.31 -18.45 12.63
N THR A 120 14.14 -18.37 11.58
CA THR A 120 15.45 -17.71 11.64
C THR A 120 15.33 -16.22 11.95
N LEU A 121 14.34 -15.52 11.36
CA LEU A 121 14.16 -14.07 11.56
C LEU A 121 13.77 -13.75 13.00
N LEU A 122 12.87 -14.54 13.58
CA LEU A 122 12.30 -14.28 14.91
C LEU A 122 13.14 -14.87 16.05
N ASP A 123 13.99 -15.83 15.77
CA ASP A 123 14.89 -16.41 16.78
C ASP A 123 15.84 -15.36 17.34
N GLY A 124 15.77 -15.14 18.66
CA GLY A 124 16.55 -14.14 19.37
C GLY A 124 16.26 -12.68 18.98
N ALA A 125 15.15 -12.41 18.29
CA ALA A 125 14.76 -11.03 17.96
C ALA A 125 14.29 -10.32 19.23
N ALA A 126 15.04 -9.30 19.66
CA ALA A 126 14.55 -8.30 20.61
C ALA A 126 13.68 -7.32 19.81
N ILE A 127 12.41 -7.30 20.13
CA ILE A 127 11.40 -6.40 19.51
C ILE A 127 11.14 -5.25 20.50
#